data_884a7b395b65b5515adac632b2620d74
#
_entry.id   884a7b395b65b5515adac632b2620d74
#
_cell.length_a   1.000
_cell.length_b   1.000
_cell.length_c   1.000
_cell.angle_alpha   90.00
_cell.angle_beta   90.00
_cell.angle_gamma   90.00
#
_symmetry.space_group_name_H-M   'P 1'
#
loop_
_entity.id
_entity.type
_entity.pdbx_description
1 polymer ?
#
loop_
_entity_poly.entity_id
_entity_poly.type
_entity_poly.pdbx_seq_one_letter_code
_entity_poly.pdbx_strand_id
1 'polypeptide(L)'
;MNFRGESNQGAFLIEENMCKEIGVKLINIKLYSSKLPEKEKIFEINEVFKNIKKPFLMHCKSGSDRAGLGSALYFLLVLNAPIEIAQKQLSFKFLHLGGWTAGILDFMLMEYRHAFAKQKIKFLEWVEKSYHREEMTQRYIDFRKNSHWFKIPR
;
A
#
# COMPACT_ATOMS: atom_id res chain seq x y z
N MET A 1 9.38 9.24 -3.74
CA MET A 1 8.81 7.98 -4.29
C MET A 1 7.41 8.27 -4.81
N ASN A 2 7.17 7.98 -6.06
CA ASN A 2 5.89 8.16 -6.73
C ASN A 2 5.16 6.81 -6.90
N PHE A 3 4.08 6.62 -6.16
CA PHE A 3 3.26 5.38 -6.25
C PHE A 3 2.23 5.39 -7.40
N ARG A 4 2.25 6.39 -8.26
CA ARG A 4 1.47 6.34 -9.52
C ARG A 4 2.19 5.51 -10.59
N GLY A 5 3.51 5.36 -10.46
CA GLY A 5 4.38 4.82 -11.49
C GLY A 5 4.67 5.84 -12.60
N GLU A 6 5.40 5.40 -13.59
CA GLU A 6 5.70 6.17 -14.79
C GLU A 6 4.48 6.30 -15.69
N SER A 7 4.39 7.40 -16.40
CA SER A 7 3.33 7.64 -17.38
C SER A 7 3.75 8.73 -18.39
N ASN A 8 3.08 8.75 -19.54
CA ASN A 8 3.27 9.81 -20.56
C ASN A 8 2.37 11.04 -20.30
N GLN A 9 1.72 11.13 -19.12
CA GLN A 9 0.86 12.26 -18.79
C GLN A 9 1.70 13.48 -18.39
N GLY A 10 1.26 14.66 -18.76
CA GLY A 10 1.98 15.92 -18.52
C GLY A 10 2.37 16.14 -17.05
N ALA A 11 1.48 15.78 -16.10
CA ALA A 11 1.79 15.90 -14.69
C ALA A 11 2.99 15.03 -14.23
N PHE A 12 3.19 13.85 -14.83
CA PHE A 12 4.36 13.02 -14.55
C PHE A 12 5.63 13.61 -15.17
N LEU A 13 5.53 14.07 -16.43
CA LEU A 13 6.67 14.66 -17.14
C LEU A 13 7.17 15.93 -16.45
N ILE A 14 6.26 16.76 -15.95
CA ILE A 14 6.61 17.95 -15.16
C ILE A 14 7.33 17.54 -13.88
N GLU A 15 6.80 16.58 -13.13
CA GLU A 15 7.42 16.08 -11.90
C GLU A 15 8.82 15.50 -12.16
N GLU A 16 8.97 14.69 -13.21
CA GLU A 16 10.25 14.10 -13.57
C GLU A 16 11.29 15.17 -13.94
N ASN A 17 10.90 16.14 -14.77
CA ASN A 17 11.78 17.24 -15.15
C ASN A 17 12.19 18.09 -13.95
N MET A 18 11.26 18.46 -13.09
CA MET A 18 11.55 19.22 -11.87
C MET A 18 12.49 18.45 -10.94
N CYS A 19 12.26 17.14 -10.74
CA CYS A 19 13.16 16.32 -9.94
C CYS A 19 14.59 16.30 -10.51
N LYS A 20 14.74 16.20 -11.83
CA LYS A 20 16.05 16.27 -12.51
C LYS A 20 16.71 17.64 -12.29
N GLU A 21 15.95 18.71 -12.47
CA GLU A 21 16.44 20.09 -12.35
C GLU A 21 16.97 20.41 -10.94
N ILE A 22 16.24 19.98 -9.90
CA ILE A 22 16.63 20.24 -8.50
C ILE A 22 17.50 19.13 -7.89
N GLY A 23 17.94 18.13 -8.68
CA GLY A 23 18.82 17.05 -8.23
C GLY A 23 18.15 16.04 -7.27
N VAL A 24 16.83 15.93 -7.27
CA VAL A 24 16.08 14.95 -6.44
C VAL A 24 15.85 13.67 -7.21
N LYS A 25 16.23 12.52 -6.62
CA LYS A 25 16.01 11.22 -7.22
C LYS A 25 14.53 10.85 -7.17
N LEU A 26 13.88 10.73 -8.32
CA LEU A 26 12.53 10.21 -8.47
C LEU A 26 12.58 8.67 -8.56
N ILE A 27 11.84 7.99 -7.68
CA ILE A 27 11.68 6.53 -7.69
C ILE A 27 10.23 6.23 -7.98
N ASN A 28 9.96 5.52 -9.06
CA ASN A 28 8.61 5.20 -9.52
C ASN A 28 8.26 3.76 -9.20
N ILE A 29 7.23 3.55 -8.38
CA ILE A 29 6.68 2.22 -8.06
C ILE A 29 5.17 2.27 -8.28
N LYS A 30 4.68 1.54 -9.28
CA LYS A 30 3.26 1.55 -9.60
C LYS A 30 2.46 0.71 -8.62
N LEU A 31 1.62 1.36 -7.83
CA LEU A 31 0.58 0.75 -7.00
C LEU A 31 -0.81 1.14 -7.50
N TYR A 32 -1.81 0.39 -7.08
CA TYR A 32 -3.22 0.65 -7.37
C TYR A 32 -3.98 0.87 -6.06
N SER A 33 -4.96 1.77 -6.07
CA SER A 33 -5.83 1.98 -4.91
C SER A 33 -6.89 0.87 -4.76
N SER A 34 -7.20 0.18 -5.86
CA SER A 34 -8.28 -0.81 -5.94
C SER A 34 -7.82 -2.25 -6.19
N LYS A 35 -6.53 -2.50 -6.10
CA LYS A 35 -5.94 -3.83 -6.31
C LYS A 35 -4.82 -4.07 -5.31
N LEU A 36 -4.70 -5.29 -4.86
CA LEU A 36 -3.56 -5.74 -4.07
C LEU A 36 -2.26 -5.63 -4.89
N PRO A 37 -1.13 -5.25 -4.28
CA PRO A 37 0.15 -5.30 -4.95
C PRO A 37 0.54 -6.74 -5.30
N GLU A 38 1.32 -6.91 -6.36
CA GLU A 38 1.99 -8.19 -6.61
C GLU A 38 3.00 -8.45 -5.49
N LYS A 39 3.27 -9.73 -5.22
CA LYS A 39 4.23 -10.16 -4.20
C LYS A 39 5.61 -9.56 -4.44
N GLU A 40 6.08 -9.60 -5.67
CA GLU A 40 7.34 -9.04 -6.13
C GLU A 40 7.41 -7.53 -5.91
N LYS A 41 6.28 -6.84 -6.04
CA LYS A 41 6.18 -5.40 -5.80
C LYS A 41 6.38 -5.04 -4.33
N ILE A 42 5.94 -5.89 -3.41
CA ILE A 42 6.18 -5.71 -1.97
C ILE A 42 7.67 -5.88 -1.66
N PHE A 43 8.32 -6.87 -2.26
CA PHE A 43 9.77 -7.07 -2.12
C PHE A 43 10.56 -5.91 -2.74
N GLU A 44 10.17 -5.42 -3.93
CA GLU A 44 10.77 -4.24 -4.56
C GLU A 44 10.69 -3.01 -3.62
N ILE A 45 9.52 -2.76 -3.03
CA ILE A 45 9.33 -1.66 -2.07
C ILE A 45 10.26 -1.83 -0.87
N ASN A 46 10.39 -3.04 -0.33
CA ASN A 46 11.27 -3.32 0.80
C ASN A 46 12.75 -3.00 0.45
N GLU A 47 13.21 -3.42 -0.71
CA GLU A 47 14.59 -3.13 -1.16
C GLU A 47 14.80 -1.62 -1.38
N VAL A 48 13.82 -0.93 -1.94
CA VAL A 48 13.89 0.53 -2.06
C VAL A 48 13.96 1.19 -0.69
N PHE A 49 13.14 0.78 0.28
CA PHE A 49 13.16 1.34 1.62
C PHE A 49 14.49 1.13 2.36
N LYS A 50 15.17 0.02 2.14
CA LYS A 50 16.50 -0.25 2.70
C LYS A 50 17.59 0.70 2.16
N ASN A 51 17.47 1.08 0.88
CA ASN A 51 18.52 1.78 0.15
C ASN A 51 18.24 3.26 -0.09
N ILE A 52 17.04 3.75 0.19
CA ILE A 52 16.67 5.15 -0.05
C ILE A 52 17.32 6.08 0.96
N LYS A 53 17.91 7.18 0.46
CA LYS A 53 18.45 8.25 1.33
C LYS A 53 17.30 8.98 2.04
N LYS A 54 17.51 9.26 3.31
CA LYS A 54 16.57 10.03 4.15
C LYS A 54 17.02 11.50 4.24
N PRO A 55 16.10 12.45 4.32
CA PRO A 55 14.64 12.28 4.27
C PRO A 55 14.14 11.99 2.87
N PHE A 56 12.99 11.33 2.75
CA PHE A 56 12.31 11.10 1.47
C PHE A 56 10.80 11.33 1.57
N LEU A 57 10.18 11.65 0.46
CA LEU A 57 8.75 11.86 0.33
C LEU A 57 8.10 10.68 -0.41
N MET A 58 6.96 10.22 0.08
CA MET A 58 6.08 9.27 -0.60
C MET A 58 4.79 9.95 -1.00
N HIS A 59 4.38 9.80 -2.26
CA HIS A 59 3.11 10.37 -2.72
C HIS A 59 2.42 9.49 -3.77
N CYS A 60 1.15 9.76 -3.98
CA CYS A 60 0.36 9.24 -5.09
C CYS A 60 -0.43 10.38 -5.76
N LYS A 61 -1.68 10.16 -6.18
CA LYS A 61 -2.50 11.23 -6.77
C LYS A 61 -3.10 12.16 -5.69
N SER A 62 -3.68 11.60 -4.65
CA SER A 62 -4.40 12.32 -3.57
C SER A 62 -3.79 12.13 -2.18
N GLY A 63 -2.68 11.41 -2.05
CA GLY A 63 -2.01 11.20 -0.77
C GLY A 63 -2.67 10.20 0.17
N SER A 64 -3.78 9.59 -0.23
CA SER A 64 -4.62 8.73 0.59
C SER A 64 -4.24 7.24 0.46
N ASP A 65 -4.86 6.50 -0.47
CA ASP A 65 -4.80 5.03 -0.51
C ASP A 65 -3.40 4.45 -0.74
N ARG A 66 -2.77 4.78 -1.88
CA ARG A 66 -1.45 4.24 -2.27
C ARG A 66 -0.32 4.77 -1.40
N ALA A 67 -0.37 6.04 -1.04
CA ALA A 67 0.58 6.64 -0.11
C ALA A 67 0.36 6.09 1.31
N GLY A 68 -0.89 5.89 1.71
CA GLY A 68 -1.25 5.23 2.97
C GLY A 68 -0.73 3.80 3.05
N LEU A 69 -0.91 3.01 1.97
CA LEU A 69 -0.34 1.67 1.90
C LEU A 69 1.20 1.72 1.97
N GLY A 70 1.85 2.61 1.21
CA GLY A 70 3.30 2.79 1.26
C GLY A 70 3.79 3.13 2.67
N SER A 71 3.07 4.00 3.38
CA SER A 71 3.35 4.34 4.78
C SER A 71 3.17 3.13 5.69
N ALA A 72 2.08 2.37 5.55
CA ALA A 72 1.85 1.15 6.32
C ALA A 72 2.97 0.12 6.11
N LEU A 73 3.39 -0.07 4.86
CA LEU A 73 4.52 -0.95 4.53
C LEU A 73 5.83 -0.44 5.15
N TYR A 74 6.07 0.87 5.17
CA TYR A 74 7.25 1.43 5.82
C TYR A 74 7.26 1.15 7.33
N PHE A 75 6.12 1.29 7.99
CA PHE A 75 5.98 0.94 9.41
C PHE A 75 6.28 -0.54 9.68
N LEU A 76 5.78 -1.43 8.83
CA LEU A 76 5.98 -2.88 9.00
C LEU A 76 7.39 -3.33 8.64
N LEU A 77 7.94 -2.83 7.53
CA LEU A 77 9.18 -3.33 6.93
C LEU A 77 10.44 -2.70 7.52
N VAL A 78 10.38 -1.41 7.84
CA VAL A 78 11.55 -0.63 8.29
C VAL A 78 11.52 -0.39 9.79
N LEU A 79 10.37 0.03 10.30
CA LEU A 79 10.24 0.39 11.71
C LEU A 79 9.88 -0.80 12.60
N ASN A 80 9.55 -1.96 12.01
CA ASN A 80 9.05 -3.14 12.73
C ASN A 80 7.94 -2.79 13.74
N ALA A 81 7.10 -1.84 13.35
CA ALA A 81 6.04 -1.34 14.20
C ALA A 81 4.89 -2.36 14.33
N PRO A 82 4.12 -2.30 15.43
CA PRO A 82 2.91 -3.10 15.56
C PRO A 82 1.94 -2.89 14.39
N ILE A 83 1.27 -3.96 13.97
CA ILE A 83 0.33 -3.93 12.85
C ILE A 83 -0.78 -2.88 13.02
N GLU A 84 -1.18 -2.64 14.27
CA GLU A 84 -2.21 -1.63 14.61
C GLU A 84 -1.75 -0.21 14.25
N ILE A 85 -0.46 0.08 14.32
CA ILE A 85 0.13 1.37 13.92
C ILE A 85 0.15 1.48 12.40
N ALA A 86 0.52 0.39 11.71
CA ALA A 86 0.52 0.34 10.25
C ALA A 86 -0.91 0.50 9.69
N GLN A 87 -1.90 -0.17 10.27
CA GLN A 87 -3.31 -0.05 9.86
C GLN A 87 -3.85 1.39 9.96
N LYS A 88 -3.38 2.17 10.95
CA LYS A 88 -3.79 3.58 11.09
C LYS A 88 -3.36 4.47 9.92
N GLN A 89 -2.41 4.03 9.08
CA GLN A 89 -2.00 4.76 7.88
C GLN A 89 -3.06 4.69 6.77
N LEU A 90 -3.93 3.70 6.82
CA LEU A 90 -5.15 3.60 6.02
C LEU A 90 -6.34 3.96 6.89
N SER A 91 -6.55 5.25 7.14
CA SER A 91 -7.62 5.74 8.00
C SER A 91 -8.22 7.05 7.48
N PHE A 92 -9.40 7.38 7.98
CA PHE A 92 -10.07 8.64 7.67
C PHE A 92 -9.21 9.88 7.97
N LYS A 93 -8.34 9.81 8.97
CA LYS A 93 -7.38 10.89 9.28
C LYS A 93 -6.52 11.26 8.08
N PHE A 94 -6.21 10.30 7.21
CA PHE A 94 -5.44 10.49 5.98
C PHE A 94 -6.31 10.42 4.72
N LEU A 95 -7.62 10.71 4.86
CA LEU A 95 -8.61 10.71 3.78
C LEU A 95 -8.75 9.35 3.07
N HIS A 96 -8.34 8.26 3.73
CA HIS A 96 -8.62 6.92 3.26
C HIS A 96 -10.01 6.50 3.76
N LEU A 97 -10.95 6.37 2.85
CA LEU A 97 -12.34 6.11 3.20
C LEU A 97 -12.68 4.61 3.25
N GLY A 98 -11.73 3.73 2.92
CA GLY A 98 -11.93 2.27 2.93
C GLY A 98 -13.08 1.78 2.04
N GLY A 99 -13.64 2.67 1.23
CA GLY A 99 -14.85 2.42 0.47
C GLY A 99 -14.70 1.36 -0.62
N TRP A 100 -15.66 1.32 -1.53
CA TRP A 100 -15.92 0.26 -2.54
C TRP A 100 -14.71 -0.39 -3.21
N THR A 101 -13.62 0.31 -3.42
CA THR A 101 -12.45 -0.21 -4.13
C THR A 101 -11.20 -0.24 -3.28
N ALA A 102 -10.95 0.79 -2.46
CA ALA A 102 -9.72 0.92 -1.69
C ALA A 102 -9.67 0.02 -0.44
N GLY A 103 -10.81 -0.43 0.07
CA GLY A 103 -10.90 -1.32 1.25
C GLY A 103 -10.20 -2.69 1.07
N ILE A 104 -9.81 -3.04 -0.15
CA ILE A 104 -8.98 -4.23 -0.38
C ILE A 104 -7.58 -4.08 0.26
N LEU A 105 -7.09 -2.84 0.39
CA LEU A 105 -5.81 -2.56 1.04
C LEU A 105 -5.91 -2.76 2.56
N ASP A 106 -7.03 -2.32 3.16
CA ASP A 106 -7.33 -2.59 4.57
C ASP A 106 -7.45 -4.09 4.83
N PHE A 107 -8.12 -4.80 3.91
CA PHE A 107 -8.30 -6.24 4.00
C PHE A 107 -6.95 -6.99 4.02
N MET A 108 -5.99 -6.58 3.21
CA MET A 108 -4.63 -7.15 3.23
C MET A 108 -3.98 -7.00 4.62
N LEU A 109 -4.04 -5.82 5.21
CA LEU A 109 -3.48 -5.59 6.54
C LEU A 109 -4.24 -6.34 7.64
N MET A 110 -5.55 -6.51 7.49
CA MET A 110 -6.38 -7.32 8.39
C MET A 110 -5.98 -8.80 8.32
N GLU A 111 -5.79 -9.35 7.13
CA GLU A 111 -5.34 -10.74 6.92
C GLU A 111 -3.95 -10.97 7.55
N TYR A 112 -3.03 -10.04 7.35
CA TYR A 112 -1.74 -10.12 8.03
C TYR A 112 -1.88 -10.04 9.55
N ARG A 113 -2.74 -9.17 10.08
CA ARG A 113 -3.01 -9.08 11.53
C ARG A 113 -3.50 -10.41 12.09
N HIS A 114 -4.40 -11.09 11.38
CA HIS A 114 -4.88 -12.43 11.78
C HIS A 114 -3.75 -13.47 11.76
N ALA A 115 -2.91 -13.46 10.73
CA ALA A 115 -1.76 -14.37 10.65
C ALA A 115 -0.74 -14.09 11.77
N PHE A 116 -0.44 -12.82 12.04
CA PHE A 116 0.46 -12.42 13.11
C PHE A 116 -0.07 -12.83 14.51
N ALA A 117 -1.37 -12.67 14.74
CA ALA A 117 -1.98 -13.09 16.02
C ALA A 117 -1.82 -14.59 16.28
N LYS A 118 -1.96 -15.40 15.24
CA LYS A 118 -1.88 -16.87 15.32
C LYS A 118 -0.44 -17.40 15.39
N GLN A 119 0.46 -16.84 14.56
CA GLN A 119 1.77 -17.44 14.29
C GLN A 119 2.96 -16.56 14.67
N LYS A 120 2.73 -15.29 15.05
CA LYS A 120 3.78 -14.29 15.30
C LYS A 120 4.74 -14.10 14.12
N ILE A 121 4.28 -14.39 12.90
CA ILE A 121 5.06 -14.36 11.67
C ILE A 121 5.38 -12.90 11.27
N LYS A 122 6.61 -12.64 10.83
CA LYS A 122 6.99 -11.32 10.29
C LYS A 122 6.30 -11.03 8.97
N PHE A 123 6.09 -9.75 8.65
CA PHE A 123 5.32 -9.34 7.46
C PHE A 123 5.90 -9.91 6.15
N LEU A 124 7.21 -9.78 5.90
CA LEU A 124 7.83 -10.32 4.68
C LEU A 124 7.75 -11.84 4.61
N GLU A 125 7.92 -12.52 5.72
CA GLU A 125 7.78 -13.97 5.77
C GLU A 125 6.34 -14.41 5.49
N TRP A 126 5.36 -13.67 5.99
CA TRP A 126 3.96 -13.89 5.66
C TRP A 126 3.69 -13.64 4.18
N VAL A 127 4.24 -12.56 3.61
CA VAL A 127 4.15 -12.28 2.17
C VAL A 127 4.74 -13.42 1.37
N GLU A 128 5.89 -13.95 1.79
CA GLU A 128 6.55 -15.04 1.08
C GLU A 128 5.75 -16.35 1.12
N LYS A 129 5.25 -16.72 2.29
CA LYS A 129 4.66 -18.05 2.54
C LYS A 129 3.15 -18.13 2.31
N SER A 130 2.43 -17.03 2.54
CA SER A 130 0.97 -17.06 2.69
C SER A 130 0.22 -16.00 1.89
N TYR A 131 0.92 -15.07 1.26
CA TYR A 131 0.27 -14.04 0.47
C TYR A 131 0.05 -14.52 -0.96
N HIS A 132 -1.19 -14.84 -1.28
CA HIS A 132 -1.65 -15.22 -2.62
C HIS A 132 -2.65 -14.16 -3.10
N ARG A 133 -2.21 -13.28 -4.00
CA ARG A 133 -2.94 -12.09 -4.43
C ARG A 133 -4.33 -12.41 -4.97
N GLU A 134 -4.43 -13.40 -5.85
CA GLU A 134 -5.68 -13.79 -6.51
C GLU A 134 -6.67 -14.37 -5.50
N GLU A 135 -6.22 -15.29 -4.67
CA GLU A 135 -7.02 -15.89 -3.61
C GLU A 135 -7.51 -14.85 -2.62
N MET A 136 -6.62 -13.96 -2.17
CA MET A 136 -6.98 -12.89 -1.25
C MET A 136 -7.95 -11.89 -1.88
N THR A 137 -7.82 -11.61 -3.17
CA THR A 137 -8.76 -10.76 -3.90
C THR A 137 -10.14 -11.40 -3.93
N GLN A 138 -10.23 -12.72 -4.20
CA GLN A 138 -11.49 -13.44 -4.18
C GLN A 138 -12.12 -13.45 -2.78
N ARG A 139 -11.33 -13.70 -1.74
CA ARG A 139 -11.79 -13.64 -0.34
C ARG A 139 -12.31 -12.26 0.05
N TYR A 140 -11.68 -11.19 -0.43
CA TYR A 140 -12.18 -9.82 -0.24
C TYR A 140 -13.53 -9.60 -0.92
N ILE A 141 -13.70 -10.09 -2.16
CA ILE A 141 -14.97 -9.99 -2.88
C ILE A 141 -16.09 -10.70 -2.10
N ASP A 142 -15.82 -11.90 -1.60
CA ASP A 142 -16.80 -12.69 -0.86
C ASP A 142 -17.09 -12.08 0.53
N PHE A 143 -16.07 -11.59 1.21
CA PHE A 143 -16.22 -10.82 2.45
C PHE A 143 -17.16 -9.62 2.26
N ARG A 144 -16.98 -8.88 1.17
CA ARG A 144 -17.84 -7.73 0.84
C ARG A 144 -19.28 -8.11 0.53
N LYS A 145 -19.51 -9.20 -0.20
CA LYS A 145 -20.88 -9.66 -0.52
C LYS A 145 -21.66 -10.01 0.75
N ASN A 146 -20.98 -10.57 1.74
CA ASN A 146 -21.57 -11.04 2.99
C ASN A 146 -21.65 -9.95 4.07
N SER A 147 -20.96 -8.84 3.91
CA SER A 147 -20.92 -7.73 4.86
C SER A 147 -22.10 -6.80 4.64
N HIS A 148 -23.01 -6.68 5.60
CA HIS A 148 -24.17 -5.77 5.57
C HIS A 148 -23.79 -4.28 5.59
N TRP A 149 -22.57 -3.94 6.00
CA TRP A 149 -22.06 -2.57 6.11
C TRP A 149 -21.87 -1.85 4.77
N PHE A 150 -21.86 -2.57 3.66
CA PHE A 150 -21.63 -2.00 2.33
C PHE A 150 -22.88 -1.99 1.42
N LYS A 151 -24.05 -2.30 1.97
CA LYS A 151 -25.33 -2.10 1.27
C LYS A 151 -25.80 -0.66 1.47
N ILE A 152 -25.07 0.32 0.92
CA ILE A 152 -25.64 1.64 0.69
C ILE A 152 -26.52 1.51 -0.55
N PRO A 153 -27.83 1.81 -0.50
CA PRO A 153 -28.68 1.83 -1.69
C PRO A 153 -28.10 2.81 -2.70
N ARG A 154 -28.18 2.44 -3.97
CA ARG A 154 -27.87 3.31 -5.09
C ARG A 154 -28.90 4.41 -5.21
#